data_4bcaa61b742e9a2137916bb04236c25f
#
_entry.id   4bcaa61b742e9a2137916bb04236c25f
#
_cell.length_a   1.000
_cell.length_b   1.000
_cell.length_c   1.000
_cell.angle_alpha   90.00
_cell.angle_beta   90.00
_cell.angle_gamma   90.00
#
_symmetry.space_group_name_H-M   'P 1'
#
loop_
_entity.id
_entity.type
_entity.pdbx_description
1 polymer ?
#
loop_
_entity_poly.entity_id
_entity_poly.type
_entity_poly.pdbx_seq_one_letter_code
_entity_poly.pdbx_strand_id
1 'polypeptide(L)' 'MFELTKKILVRVSFDPLLFQKELSKAIKWMSDSEEIQRLREWCMKEFGAVYPAIINKAFTPQKN' A
#
# COMPACT_ATOMS: atom_id res chain seq x y z
N MET A 1 -13.78 2.45 -2.92
CA MET A 1 -12.73 1.46 -2.62
C MET A 1 -11.45 2.12 -2.13
N PHE A 2 -11.03 3.20 -2.78
CA PHE A 2 -9.78 3.86 -2.41
C PHE A 2 -9.81 4.37 -0.97
N GLU A 3 -10.90 5.01 -0.58
CA GLU A 3 -11.02 5.53 0.78
C GLU A 3 -11.07 4.40 1.81
N LEU A 4 -11.74 3.33 1.48
CA LEU A 4 -11.79 2.17 2.37
C LEU A 4 -10.41 1.55 2.54
N THR A 5 -9.66 1.47 1.44
CA THR A 5 -8.30 0.95 1.48
C THR A 5 -7.43 1.76 2.42
N LYS A 6 -7.54 3.09 2.35
CA LYS A 6 -6.78 3.96 3.23
C LYS A 6 -7.12 3.70 4.70
N LYS A 7 -8.40 3.55 4.99
CA LYS A 7 -8.83 3.29 6.37
C LYS A 7 -8.27 1.97 6.88
N ILE A 8 -8.29 0.95 6.04
CA ILE A 8 -7.76 -0.34 6.45
C ILE A 8 -6.26 -0.26 6.71
N LEU A 9 -5.52 0.43 5.85
CA LEU A 9 -4.08 0.54 6.00
C LEU A 9 -3.71 1.29 7.28
N VAL A 10 -4.43 2.37 7.58
CA VAL A 10 -4.19 3.10 8.81
C VAL A 10 -4.45 2.20 10.02
N ARG A 11 -5.50 1.41 9.93
CA ARG A 11 -5.89 0.53 11.03
C ARG A 11 -4.85 -0.53 11.33
N VAL A 12 -4.23 -1.08 10.29
CA VAL A 12 -3.25 -2.16 10.46
C VAL A 12 -1.82 -1.64 10.50
N SER A 13 -1.63 -0.34 10.53
CA SER A 13 -0.29 0.25 10.47
C SER A 13 0.54 -0.04 11.72
N PHE A 14 -0.09 -0.50 12.80
CA PHE A 14 0.63 -0.86 13.99
C PHE A 14 1.41 -2.17 13.86
N ASP A 15 1.10 -2.96 12.82
CA ASP A 15 1.73 -4.27 12.61
C ASP A 15 2.27 -4.33 11.19
N PRO A 16 3.60 -4.36 11.03
CA PRO A 16 4.19 -4.34 9.69
C PRO A 16 3.77 -5.52 8.81
N LEU A 17 3.58 -6.68 9.39
CA LEU A 17 3.16 -7.84 8.61
C LEU A 17 1.73 -7.69 8.10
N LEU A 18 0.85 -7.20 8.95
CA LEU A 18 -0.52 -6.94 8.53
C LEU A 18 -0.58 -5.82 7.52
N PHE A 19 0.20 -4.77 7.73
CA PHE A 19 0.25 -3.66 6.81
C PHE A 19 0.69 -4.14 5.43
N GLN A 20 1.75 -4.92 5.37
CA GLN A 20 2.25 -5.46 4.11
C GLN A 20 1.22 -6.34 3.43
N LYS A 21 0.58 -7.19 4.20
CA LYS A 21 -0.42 -8.11 3.65
C LYS A 21 -1.61 -7.35 3.06
N GLU A 22 -2.14 -6.39 3.80
CA GLU A 22 -3.28 -5.63 3.32
C GLU A 22 -2.93 -4.75 2.15
N LEU A 23 -1.74 -4.17 2.16
CA LEU A 23 -1.29 -3.36 1.06
C LEU A 23 -1.16 -4.18 -0.22
N SER A 24 -0.53 -5.34 -0.14
CA SER A 24 -0.38 -6.23 -1.29
C SER A 24 -1.74 -6.66 -1.83
N LYS A 25 -2.66 -6.95 -0.93
CA LYS A 25 -4.00 -7.35 -1.31
C LYS A 25 -4.73 -6.22 -2.03
N ALA A 26 -4.60 -5.00 -1.51
CA ALA A 26 -5.25 -3.85 -2.12
C ALA A 26 -4.73 -3.62 -3.53
N ILE A 27 -3.43 -3.72 -3.73
CA ILE A 27 -2.83 -3.53 -5.04
C ILE A 27 -3.33 -4.58 -6.02
N LYS A 28 -3.48 -5.81 -5.56
CA LYS A 28 -4.01 -6.88 -6.40
C LYS A 28 -5.42 -6.60 -6.86
N TRP A 29 -6.23 -6.00 -6.02
CA TRP A 29 -7.61 -5.70 -6.33
C TRP A 29 -7.78 -4.49 -7.22
N MET A 30 -6.78 -3.63 -7.24
CA MET A 30 -6.82 -2.44 -8.08
C MET A 30 -6.33 -2.77 -9.48
N SER A 31 -7.15 -2.46 -10.48
CA SER A 31 -6.75 -2.67 -11.87
C SER A 31 -6.37 -1.37 -12.56
N ASP A 32 -6.69 -0.24 -11.95
CA ASP A 32 -6.42 1.07 -12.50
C ASP A 32 -5.04 1.54 -12.05
N SER A 33 -4.12 1.72 -13.02
CA SER A 33 -2.76 2.12 -12.67
C SER A 33 -2.71 3.50 -12.04
N GLU A 34 -3.65 4.38 -12.37
CA GLU A 34 -3.71 5.69 -11.74
C GLU A 34 -4.04 5.59 -10.26
N GLU A 35 -4.97 4.71 -9.92
CA GLU A 35 -5.32 4.50 -8.53
C GLU A 35 -4.16 3.91 -7.75
N ILE A 36 -3.46 2.98 -8.36
CA ILE A 36 -2.28 2.37 -7.72
C ILE A 36 -1.22 3.44 -7.48
N GLN A 37 -1.02 4.31 -8.45
CA GLN A 37 -0.04 5.39 -8.30
C GLN A 37 -0.43 6.34 -7.16
N ARG A 38 -1.70 6.69 -7.08
CA ARG A 38 -2.19 7.56 -6.01
C ARG A 38 -2.04 6.90 -4.64
N LEU A 39 -2.30 5.60 -4.58
CA LEU A 39 -2.14 4.88 -3.33
C LEU A 39 -0.67 4.86 -2.91
N ARG A 40 0.22 4.67 -3.88
CA ARG A 40 1.65 4.69 -3.59
C ARG A 40 2.07 6.04 -3.02
N GLU A 41 1.62 7.12 -3.66
CA GLU A 41 1.98 8.46 -3.18
C GLU A 41 1.43 8.71 -1.78
N TRP A 42 0.21 8.29 -1.54
CA TRP A 42 -0.39 8.43 -0.22
C TRP A 42 0.37 7.62 0.83
N CYS A 43 0.73 6.38 0.50
CA CYS A 43 1.47 5.53 1.42
C CYS A 43 2.84 6.13 1.75
N MET A 44 3.53 6.66 0.73
CA MET A 44 4.84 7.27 0.96
C MET A 44 4.72 8.50 1.85
N LYS A 45 3.66 9.26 1.68
CA LYS A 45 3.44 10.44 2.48
C LYS A 45 3.12 10.09 3.94
N GLU A 46 2.25 9.11 4.14
CA GLU A 46 1.80 8.78 5.49
C GLU A 46 2.72 7.82 6.21
N PHE A 47 3.30 6.87 5.48
CA PHE A 47 4.07 5.80 6.10
C PHE A 47 5.48 5.67 5.54
N GLY A 48 5.90 6.61 4.71
CA GLY A 48 7.21 6.53 4.08
C GLY A 48 8.37 6.52 5.06
N ALA A 49 8.20 7.19 6.20
CA ALA A 49 9.23 7.20 7.23
C ALA A 49 9.17 5.98 8.14
N VAL A 50 8.02 5.30 8.15
CA VAL A 50 7.80 4.15 9.03
C VAL A 50 8.09 2.84 8.32
N TYR A 51 7.55 2.68 7.12
CA TYR A 51 7.65 1.44 6.37
C TYR A 51 8.12 1.66 4.93
N PRO A 52 9.24 2.34 4.72
CA PRO A 52 9.66 2.64 3.34
C PRO A 52 9.96 1.37 2.53
N ALA A 53 10.58 0.37 3.16
CA ALA A 53 10.93 -0.85 2.44
C ALA A 53 9.69 -1.63 2.05
N ILE A 54 8.71 -1.69 2.95
CA ILE A 54 7.47 -2.41 2.67
C ILE A 54 6.72 -1.76 1.51
N ILE A 55 6.65 -0.44 1.53
CA ILE A 55 5.94 0.29 0.48
C ILE A 55 6.64 0.10 -0.86
N ASN A 56 7.95 0.26 -0.89
CA ASN A 56 8.70 0.10 -2.12
C ASN A 56 8.53 -1.31 -2.68
N LYS A 57 8.61 -2.31 -1.82
CA LYS A 57 8.49 -3.69 -2.26
C LYS A 57 7.08 -3.97 -2.79
N ALA A 58 6.06 -3.45 -2.13
CA ALA A 58 4.69 -3.71 -2.52
C ALA A 58 4.35 -3.09 -3.88
N PHE A 59 4.92 -1.93 -4.17
CA PHE A 59 4.62 -1.22 -5.40
C PHE A 59 5.63 -1.44 -6.50
N THR A 60 6.67 -2.24 -6.25
CA THR A 60 7.64 -2.56 -7.27
C THR A 60 7.04 -3.58 -8.24
N PRO A 61 7.12 -3.35 -9.56
CA PRO A 61 6.58 -4.31 -10.51
C PRO A 61 7.23 -5.67 -10.34
N GLN A 62 6.40 -6.70 -10.34
CA GLN A 62 6.89 -8.06 -10.23
C GLN A 62 7.41 -8.51 -11.58
N LYS A 63 8.65 -8.90 -11.62
CA LYS A 63 9.24 -9.46 -12.82
C LYS A 63 9.36 -10.94 -12.66
N ASN A 64 8.82 -11.63 -13.59
CA ASN A 64 8.88 -13.09 -13.55
C ASN A 64 9.91 -13.61 -14.50
#